data_230fb416c6339ee6c6b5749fa47976d2
#
_entry.id   230fb416c6339ee6c6b5749fa47976d2
#
_cell.length_a   1.000
_cell.length_b   1.000
_cell.length_c   1.000
_cell.angle_alpha   90.00
_cell.angle_beta   90.00
_cell.angle_gamma   90.00
#
_symmetry.space_group_name_H-M   'P 1'
#
loop_
_entity.id
_entity.type
_entity.pdbx_description
1 polymer ?
#
loop_
_entity_poly.entity_id
_entity_poly.type
_entity_poly.pdbx_seq_one_letter_code
_entity_poly.pdbx_strand_id
1 'polypeptide(L)'
;MAAQRISIASTVPIGTLHMPLKQLHDKGVKVMTGTDSVIDHWSPYGLGDMLEKANLYAQLYIRPNEQNLSRSLFLATGDVLPLNEKGERVWPKAQDDASFVLVDASCSAEAVARISPRTATFHKGQLVWGSVAG
;
A
#
# COMPACT_ATOMS: atom_id res chain seq x y z
N MET A 1 -14.38 7.88 15.75
CA MET A 1 -13.22 7.00 15.48
C MET A 1 -11.93 7.82 15.39
N ALA A 2 -11.79 8.80 14.49
CA ALA A 2 -10.56 9.61 14.40
C ALA A 2 -10.21 10.31 15.74
N ALA A 3 -11.18 10.98 16.37
CA ALA A 3 -10.98 11.65 17.67
C ALA A 3 -10.61 10.69 18.81
N GLN A 4 -10.95 9.42 18.69
CA GLN A 4 -10.66 8.37 19.68
C GLN A 4 -9.39 7.58 19.32
N ARG A 5 -8.66 7.96 18.25
CA ARG A 5 -7.49 7.26 17.73
C ARG A 5 -7.73 5.79 17.42
N ILE A 6 -8.94 5.44 16.99
CA ILE A 6 -9.27 4.08 16.56
C ILE A 6 -8.83 3.91 15.12
N SER A 7 -7.97 2.93 14.86
CA SER A 7 -7.54 2.52 13.53
C SER A 7 -8.42 1.38 13.01
N ILE A 8 -8.49 1.25 11.69
CA ILE A 8 -9.20 0.15 11.03
C ILE A 8 -8.20 -0.63 10.17
N ALA A 9 -8.23 -1.94 10.30
CA ALA A 9 -7.59 -2.85 9.36
C ALA A 9 -8.67 -3.57 8.54
N SER A 10 -8.48 -3.65 7.22
CA SER A 10 -9.39 -4.32 6.30
C SER A 10 -8.63 -5.33 5.43
N THR A 11 -9.26 -6.44 5.16
CA THR A 11 -8.74 -7.43 4.20
C THR A 11 -9.06 -7.07 2.75
N VAL A 12 -9.77 -5.96 2.52
CA VAL A 12 -10.31 -5.58 1.20
C VAL A 12 -11.16 -6.73 0.63
N PRO A 13 -12.30 -7.07 1.27
CA PRO A 13 -13.08 -8.23 0.88
C PRO A 13 -13.66 -8.06 -0.52
N ILE A 14 -13.61 -9.12 -1.32
CA ILE A 14 -14.27 -9.21 -2.61
C ILE A 14 -15.70 -9.69 -2.39
N GLY A 15 -16.68 -9.00 -2.98
CA GLY A 15 -18.08 -9.41 -2.89
C GLY A 15 -19.04 -8.24 -2.68
N THR A 16 -20.15 -8.51 -2.02
CA THR A 16 -21.22 -7.52 -1.82
C THR A 16 -20.95 -6.51 -0.69
N LEU A 17 -19.94 -6.77 0.12
CA LEU A 17 -19.62 -5.91 1.25
C LEU A 17 -18.73 -4.74 0.80
N HIS A 18 -19.30 -3.57 0.72
CA HIS A 18 -18.57 -2.34 0.43
C HIS A 18 -18.00 -1.72 1.71
N MET A 19 -16.67 -1.73 1.83
CA MET A 19 -15.98 -1.05 2.93
C MET A 19 -15.69 0.40 2.57
N PRO A 20 -16.15 1.39 3.35
CA PRO A 20 -15.96 2.81 3.04
C PRO A 20 -14.55 3.30 3.40
N LEU A 21 -13.52 2.58 2.97
CA LEU A 21 -12.13 2.79 3.39
C LEU A 21 -11.62 4.19 3.03
N LYS A 22 -11.88 4.63 1.80
CA LYS A 22 -11.50 5.99 1.38
C LYS A 22 -12.20 7.07 2.21
N GLN A 23 -13.50 6.92 2.45
CA GLN A 23 -14.28 7.89 3.24
C GLN A 23 -13.78 7.98 4.68
N LEU A 24 -13.38 6.86 5.26
CA LEU A 24 -12.80 6.80 6.61
C LEU A 24 -11.43 7.49 6.65
N HIS A 25 -10.59 7.19 5.68
CA HIS A 25 -9.28 7.83 5.54
C HIS A 25 -9.40 9.36 5.34
N ASP A 26 -10.28 9.81 4.45
CA ASP A 26 -10.53 11.24 4.19
C ASP A 26 -11.04 11.98 5.45
N LYS A 27 -11.65 11.26 6.39
CA LYS A 27 -12.08 11.78 7.70
C LYS A 27 -11.03 11.63 8.81
N GLY A 28 -9.79 11.33 8.45
CA GLY A 28 -8.67 11.23 9.38
C GLY A 28 -8.65 9.94 10.21
N VAL A 29 -9.39 8.91 9.83
CA VAL A 29 -9.26 7.58 10.45
C VAL A 29 -8.06 6.88 9.83
N LYS A 30 -7.15 6.38 10.65
CA LYS A 30 -6.05 5.55 10.16
C LYS A 30 -6.61 4.23 9.62
N VAL A 31 -6.46 4.03 8.32
CA VAL A 31 -6.89 2.82 7.62
C VAL A 31 -5.68 2.07 7.11
N MET A 32 -5.63 0.79 7.37
CA MET A 32 -4.59 -0.12 6.92
C MET A 32 -5.22 -1.35 6.27
N THR A 33 -4.45 -2.08 5.50
CA THR A 33 -4.86 -3.40 5.05
C THR A 33 -4.12 -4.49 5.81
N GLY A 34 -4.73 -5.67 5.84
CA GLY A 34 -4.14 -6.91 6.28
C GLY A 34 -4.48 -8.01 5.29
N THR A 35 -3.67 -9.03 5.24
CA THR A 35 -3.91 -10.17 4.35
C THR A 35 -4.91 -11.16 4.94
N ASP A 36 -4.99 -11.21 6.28
CA ASP A 36 -5.75 -12.16 7.08
C ASP A 36 -5.26 -13.59 6.81
N SER A 37 -5.75 -14.19 5.74
CA SER A 37 -5.39 -15.53 5.31
C SER A 37 -4.28 -15.51 4.27
N VAL A 38 -3.32 -16.41 4.39
CA VAL A 38 -2.25 -16.63 3.41
C VAL A 38 -2.26 -18.09 3.02
N ILE A 39 -2.92 -18.41 1.90
CA ILE A 39 -3.04 -19.78 1.35
C ILE A 39 -3.52 -20.78 2.43
N ASP A 40 -4.71 -20.59 2.92
CA ASP A 40 -5.35 -21.50 3.85
C ASP A 40 -6.74 -21.95 3.35
N HIS A 41 -7.49 -22.69 4.16
CA HIS A 41 -8.81 -23.17 3.77
C HIS A 41 -9.90 -22.09 3.69
N TRP A 42 -9.62 -20.87 4.18
CA TRP A 42 -10.50 -19.72 4.05
C TRP A 42 -10.24 -18.94 2.76
N SER A 43 -8.97 -18.82 2.35
CA SER A 43 -8.58 -18.10 1.15
C SER A 43 -7.39 -18.77 0.47
N PRO A 44 -7.61 -19.45 -0.64
CA PRO A 44 -6.52 -20.04 -1.40
C PRO A 44 -5.71 -19.03 -2.20
N TYR A 45 -6.12 -17.76 -2.20
CA TYR A 45 -5.55 -16.69 -3.04
C TYR A 45 -4.59 -15.74 -2.31
N GLY A 46 -4.51 -15.81 -1.00
CA GLY A 46 -3.70 -14.88 -0.21
C GLY A 46 -2.20 -15.11 -0.39
N LEU A 47 -1.48 -14.08 -0.85
CA LEU A 47 -0.02 -14.12 -1.04
C LEU A 47 0.77 -13.47 0.11
N GLY A 48 0.10 -12.89 1.09
CA GLY A 48 0.77 -12.11 2.14
C GLY A 48 1.34 -10.77 1.64
N ASP A 49 0.90 -10.33 0.48
CA ASP A 49 1.46 -9.19 -0.24
C ASP A 49 0.60 -7.93 -0.07
N MET A 50 1.17 -6.91 0.55
CA MET A 50 0.45 -5.65 0.78
C MET A 50 0.27 -4.82 -0.51
N LEU A 51 1.14 -4.99 -1.50
CA LEU A 51 0.98 -4.33 -2.80
C LEU A 51 -0.18 -4.94 -3.59
N GLU A 52 -0.38 -6.25 -3.47
CA GLU A 52 -1.57 -6.93 -3.99
C GLU A 52 -2.84 -6.35 -3.36
N LYS A 53 -2.85 -6.08 -2.05
CA LYS A 53 -4.00 -5.46 -1.39
C LYS A 53 -4.25 -4.01 -1.86
N ALA A 54 -3.21 -3.24 -2.10
CA ALA A 54 -3.35 -1.91 -2.69
C ALA A 54 -3.90 -1.97 -4.12
N ASN A 55 -3.46 -2.94 -4.92
CA ASN A 55 -3.98 -3.21 -6.26
C ASN A 55 -5.46 -3.60 -6.21
N LEU A 56 -5.82 -4.56 -5.36
CA LEU A 56 -7.21 -5.01 -5.20
C LEU A 56 -8.13 -3.86 -4.77
N TYR A 57 -7.68 -3.04 -3.81
CA TYR A 57 -8.42 -1.84 -3.42
C TYR A 57 -8.62 -0.88 -4.60
N ALA A 58 -7.58 -0.66 -5.38
CA ALA A 58 -7.67 0.21 -6.55
C ALA A 58 -8.69 -0.30 -7.58
N GLN A 59 -8.73 -1.61 -7.82
CA GLN A 59 -9.68 -2.21 -8.75
C GLN A 59 -11.14 -2.13 -8.25
N LEU A 60 -11.37 -2.29 -6.96
CA LEU A 60 -12.72 -2.40 -6.39
C LEU A 60 -13.33 -1.04 -6.04
N TYR A 61 -12.52 -0.06 -5.60
CA TYR A 61 -13.05 1.12 -4.91
C TYR A 61 -12.70 2.46 -5.52
N ILE A 62 -11.78 2.50 -6.50
CA ILE A 62 -11.35 3.78 -7.07
C ILE A 62 -11.45 3.79 -8.60
N ARG A 63 -11.57 5.00 -9.18
CA ARG A 63 -11.37 5.18 -10.62
C ARG A 63 -9.88 5.08 -10.95
N PRO A 64 -9.46 4.19 -11.84
CA PRO A 64 -8.07 4.05 -12.21
C PRO A 64 -7.60 5.29 -12.98
N ASN A 65 -6.74 6.06 -12.36
CA ASN A 65 -5.88 7.06 -12.97
C ASN A 65 -4.56 7.07 -12.20
N GLU A 66 -3.54 7.71 -12.75
CA GLU A 66 -2.19 7.69 -12.18
C GLU A 66 -2.16 8.17 -10.72
N GLN A 67 -2.83 9.27 -10.43
CA GLN A 67 -2.89 9.82 -9.08
C GLN A 67 -3.56 8.87 -8.10
N ASN A 68 -4.72 8.33 -8.44
CA ASN A 68 -5.47 7.43 -7.57
C ASN A 68 -4.73 6.11 -7.34
N LEU A 69 -4.12 5.56 -8.38
CA LEU A 69 -3.29 4.35 -8.27
C LEU A 69 -2.10 4.59 -7.34
N SER A 70 -1.35 5.67 -7.56
CA SER A 70 -0.21 6.04 -6.70
C SER A 70 -0.64 6.20 -5.23
N ARG A 71 -1.75 6.87 -4.98
CA ARG A 71 -2.26 7.09 -3.62
C ARG A 71 -2.80 5.83 -2.95
N SER A 72 -3.19 4.80 -3.70
CA SER A 72 -3.64 3.52 -3.12
C SER A 72 -2.57 2.84 -2.27
N LEU A 73 -1.30 3.22 -2.43
CA LEU A 73 -0.21 2.75 -1.57
C LEU A 73 -0.41 3.08 -0.08
N PHE A 74 -1.22 4.08 0.28
CA PHE A 74 -1.45 4.44 1.69
C PHE A 74 -1.86 3.24 2.56
N LEU A 75 -2.59 2.30 1.97
CA LEU A 75 -3.03 1.08 2.64
C LEU A 75 -1.89 0.11 2.95
N ALA A 76 -0.88 0.07 2.07
CA ALA A 76 0.25 -0.85 2.19
C ALA A 76 1.41 -0.27 3.01
N THR A 77 1.50 1.06 3.10
CA THR A 77 2.67 1.76 3.64
C THR A 77 2.40 2.47 4.97
N GLY A 78 1.19 2.33 5.52
CA GLY A 78 0.82 3.01 6.75
C GLY A 78 0.80 4.54 6.63
N ASP A 79 0.27 5.04 5.51
CA ASP A 79 0.17 6.45 5.13
C ASP A 79 1.49 7.14 4.69
N VAL A 80 2.58 6.42 4.59
CA VAL A 80 3.80 6.96 4.00
C VAL A 80 3.71 6.88 2.49
N LEU A 81 3.48 8.01 1.83
CA LEU A 81 3.37 8.10 0.38
C LEU A 81 4.58 8.82 -0.23
N PRO A 82 5.09 8.35 -1.39
CA PRO A 82 6.18 9.03 -2.09
C PRO A 82 5.78 10.42 -2.61
N LEU A 83 4.52 10.57 -3.03
CA LEU A 83 4.00 11.78 -3.65
C LEU A 83 2.83 12.36 -2.83
N ASN A 84 2.75 13.69 -2.79
CA ASN A 84 1.59 14.40 -2.25
C ASN A 84 0.44 14.48 -3.27
N GLU A 85 -0.64 15.19 -2.94
CA GLU A 85 -1.80 15.36 -3.81
C GLU A 85 -1.51 16.14 -5.09
N LYS A 86 -0.42 16.92 -5.12
CA LYS A 86 0.02 17.68 -6.28
C LYS A 86 0.99 16.89 -7.18
N GLY A 87 1.32 15.64 -6.81
CA GLY A 87 2.30 14.83 -7.52
C GLY A 87 3.77 15.19 -7.20
N GLU A 88 4.01 16.02 -6.18
CA GLU A 88 5.35 16.39 -5.75
C GLU A 88 5.91 15.34 -4.80
N ARG A 89 7.20 15.02 -4.94
CA ARG A 89 7.87 14.06 -4.06
C ARG A 89 7.96 14.60 -2.64
N VAL A 90 7.43 13.86 -1.68
CA VAL A 90 7.47 14.18 -0.25
C VAL A 90 8.22 13.15 0.57
N TRP A 91 8.48 11.98 0.02
CA TRP A 91 9.27 10.91 0.62
C TRP A 91 10.10 10.20 -0.47
N PRO A 92 11.32 9.73 -0.21
CA PRO A 92 12.10 9.96 1.01
C PRO A 92 12.73 11.35 1.04
N LYS A 93 12.98 11.85 2.23
CA LYS A 93 13.75 13.06 2.52
C LYS A 93 14.99 12.71 3.33
N ALA A 94 15.95 13.63 3.39
CA ALA A 94 17.07 13.50 4.30
C ALA A 94 16.57 13.36 5.75
N GLN A 95 17.11 12.40 6.49
CA GLN A 95 16.76 12.02 7.86
C GLN A 95 15.46 11.21 8.04
N ASP A 96 14.76 10.88 6.98
CA ASP A 96 13.69 9.86 7.06
C ASP A 96 14.28 8.49 7.42
N ASP A 97 13.46 7.66 8.04
CA ASP A 97 13.83 6.27 8.32
C ASP A 97 14.15 5.54 7.00
N ALA A 98 15.34 4.98 6.90
CA ALA A 98 15.80 4.22 5.75
C ALA A 98 15.21 2.81 5.72
N SER A 99 13.89 2.70 5.92
CA SER A 99 13.11 1.45 5.81
C SER A 99 12.19 1.55 4.60
N PHE A 100 12.52 0.81 3.53
CA PHE A 100 11.82 0.88 2.26
C PHE A 100 11.99 -0.37 1.41
N VAL A 101 11.16 -0.49 0.39
CA VAL A 101 11.23 -1.55 -0.61
C VAL A 101 11.52 -0.94 -1.97
N LEU A 102 12.49 -1.51 -2.70
CA LEU A 102 12.70 -1.21 -4.10
C LEU A 102 11.80 -2.10 -4.96
N VAL A 103 11.17 -1.50 -5.93
CA VAL A 103 10.20 -2.14 -6.81
C VAL A 103 10.61 -1.87 -8.26
N ASP A 104 10.51 -2.89 -9.12
CA ASP A 104 10.78 -2.76 -10.54
C ASP A 104 9.58 -2.08 -11.24
N ALA A 105 9.52 -0.76 -11.11
CA ALA A 105 8.49 0.08 -11.69
C ALA A 105 9.02 1.49 -11.93
N SER A 106 8.52 2.14 -12.96
CA SER A 106 8.88 3.53 -13.30
C SER A 106 8.23 4.56 -12.38
N CYS A 107 7.11 4.21 -11.74
CA CYS A 107 6.38 5.08 -10.81
C CYS A 107 5.49 4.29 -9.86
N SER A 108 5.00 4.96 -8.82
CA SER A 108 4.11 4.36 -7.80
C SER A 108 2.81 3.81 -8.39
N ALA A 109 2.26 4.47 -9.40
CA ALA A 109 1.04 4.03 -10.05
C ALA A 109 1.24 2.72 -10.80
N GLU A 110 2.36 2.56 -11.49
CA GLU A 110 2.73 1.31 -12.15
C GLU A 110 2.95 0.20 -11.13
N ALA A 111 3.66 0.50 -10.04
CA ALA A 111 3.90 -0.47 -8.98
C ALA A 111 2.59 -1.07 -8.47
N VAL A 112 1.57 -0.24 -8.22
CA VAL A 112 0.25 -0.69 -7.79
C VAL A 112 -0.48 -1.43 -8.91
N ALA A 113 -0.54 -0.86 -10.12
CA ALA A 113 -1.34 -1.41 -11.21
C ALA A 113 -0.86 -2.80 -11.65
N ARG A 114 0.44 -3.06 -11.58
CA ARG A 114 1.05 -4.31 -12.06
C ARG A 114 1.49 -5.25 -10.94
N ILE A 115 1.34 -4.87 -9.67
CA ILE A 115 1.90 -5.61 -8.54
C ILE A 115 3.38 -5.89 -8.81
N SER A 116 4.11 -4.83 -9.18
CA SER A 116 5.45 -4.95 -9.74
C SER A 116 6.42 -5.71 -8.82
N PRO A 117 7.35 -6.48 -9.35
CA PRO A 117 8.30 -7.26 -8.56
C PRO A 117 9.11 -6.40 -7.61
N ARG A 118 9.41 -6.92 -6.42
CA ARG A 118 10.34 -6.31 -5.47
C ARG A 118 11.74 -6.79 -5.83
N THR A 119 12.70 -5.89 -5.74
CA THR A 119 14.10 -6.21 -6.00
C THR A 119 14.94 -6.22 -4.74
N ALA A 120 14.62 -5.35 -3.78
CA ALA A 120 15.30 -5.31 -2.49
C ALA A 120 14.41 -4.71 -1.40
N THR A 121 14.69 -5.10 -0.16
CA THR A 121 14.05 -4.53 1.05
C THR A 121 15.13 -4.06 2.00
N PHE A 122 14.97 -2.84 2.48
CA PHE A 122 15.83 -2.22 3.48
C PHE A 122 15.06 -2.01 4.78
N HIS A 123 15.72 -2.26 5.90
CA HIS A 123 15.23 -1.92 7.22
C HIS A 123 16.32 -1.15 7.97
N LYS A 124 16.03 0.08 8.37
CA LYS A 124 16.97 0.99 9.05
C LYS A 124 18.34 1.08 8.36
N GLY A 125 18.31 1.21 7.03
CA GLY A 125 19.51 1.32 6.19
C GLY A 125 20.23 0.01 5.89
N GLN A 126 19.77 -1.12 6.42
CA GLN A 126 20.36 -2.43 6.15
C GLN A 126 19.55 -3.19 5.11
N LEU A 127 20.23 -3.77 4.11
CA LEU A 127 19.60 -4.68 3.16
C LEU A 127 19.22 -5.98 3.89
N VAL A 128 17.91 -6.26 3.96
CA VAL A 128 17.39 -7.45 4.65
C VAL A 128 16.89 -8.52 3.68
N TRP A 129 16.64 -8.14 2.43
CA TRP A 129 16.21 -9.07 1.38
C TRP A 129 16.53 -8.53 -0.01
N GLY A 130 16.79 -9.44 -0.95
CA GLY A 130 17.01 -9.13 -2.35
C GLY A 130 18.44 -8.65 -2.64
N SER A 131 18.60 -7.96 -3.76
CA SER A 131 19.89 -7.40 -4.18
C SER A 131 19.69 -6.04 -4.84
N VAL A 132 20.68 -5.19 -4.71
CA VAL A 132 20.77 -3.95 -5.50
C VAL A 132 21.76 -4.25 -6.62
N ALA A 133 21.28 -4.25 -7.87
CA ALA A 133 22.19 -4.32 -9.02
C ALA A 133 23.07 -3.06 -9.00
N GLY A 134 24.37 -3.29 -8.93
CA GLY A 134 25.39 -2.25 -9.07
C GLY A 134 25.55 -1.86 -10.53
#